data_be53c500032c865d918035825ceed895
#
_entry.id   be53c500032c865d918035825ceed895
#
_cell.length_a   1.000
_cell.length_b   1.000
_cell.length_c   1.000
_cell.angle_alpha   90.00
_cell.angle_beta   90.00
_cell.angle_gamma   90.00
#
_symmetry.space_group_name_H-M   'P 1'
#
loop_
_entity.id
_entity.type
_entity.pdbx_description
1 polymer ?
#
loop_
_entity_poly.entity_id
_entity_poly.type
_entity_poly.pdbx_seq_one_letter_code
_entity_poly.pdbx_strand_id
1 'polypeptide(L)'
;MLRILGLLLLVGLGIFVYGGWQMFGDELRAIKTLRMVRERVYTFDYHGDYGFKDFLAQGGAKTDAAMAQYIANFLSKGYIKTDASTPEAGCSTIASNNLFCRNFDWESKSQYVVVRTFPEGGYASISTTGFAFLGMGEEWHPIAGMDGMTALAVIYIPMDGLNEMGVCISDLVEIDGSTSVPDTEKADLTIVAAIRLVLDYAKDTDEAVTLLSQYDIF
;
A
#
# COMPACT_ATOMS: atom_id res chain seq x y z
N MET A 1 -15.86 36.73 32.00
CA MET A 1 -16.32 35.35 31.78
C MET A 1 -16.25 34.96 30.28
N LEU A 2 -16.86 35.72 29.37
CA LEU A 2 -16.87 35.41 27.93
C LEU A 2 -15.47 35.30 27.30
N ARG A 3 -14.52 36.18 27.65
CA ARG A 3 -13.13 36.15 27.14
C ARG A 3 -12.33 34.91 27.60
N ILE A 4 -12.58 34.43 28.82
CA ILE A 4 -11.89 33.26 29.37
C ILE A 4 -12.45 32.01 28.66
N LEU A 5 -13.76 31.94 28.44
CA LEU A 5 -14.40 30.84 27.71
C LEU A 5 -13.91 30.76 26.24
N GLY A 6 -13.78 31.94 25.58
CA GLY A 6 -13.21 32.02 24.24
C GLY A 6 -11.74 31.53 24.16
N LEU A 7 -10.93 31.88 25.16
CA LEU A 7 -9.53 31.41 25.22
C LEU A 7 -9.45 29.90 25.44
N LEU A 8 -10.28 29.36 26.34
CA LEU A 8 -10.34 27.90 26.57
C LEU A 8 -10.77 27.12 25.33
N LEU A 9 -11.73 27.64 24.57
CA LEU A 9 -12.16 27.03 23.30
C LEU A 9 -11.04 27.06 22.25
N LEU A 10 -10.30 28.17 22.13
CA LEU A 10 -9.15 28.28 21.22
C LEU A 10 -8.02 27.33 21.60
N VAL A 11 -7.71 27.21 22.90
CA VAL A 11 -6.72 26.27 23.40
C VAL A 11 -7.16 24.84 23.15
N GLY A 12 -8.43 24.50 23.43
CA GLY A 12 -8.99 23.19 23.17
C GLY A 12 -8.96 22.83 21.67
N LEU A 13 -9.30 23.77 20.80
CA LEU A 13 -9.23 23.60 19.34
C LEU A 13 -7.76 23.41 18.90
N GLY A 14 -6.82 24.18 19.46
CA GLY A 14 -5.40 24.04 19.16
C GLY A 14 -4.85 22.66 19.54
N ILE A 15 -5.23 22.16 20.72
CA ILE A 15 -4.84 20.80 21.17
C ILE A 15 -5.45 19.74 20.26
N PHE A 16 -6.71 19.88 19.87
CA PHE A 16 -7.38 18.95 18.98
C PHE A 16 -6.75 18.90 17.58
N VAL A 17 -6.45 20.07 17.00
CA VAL A 17 -5.77 20.17 15.70
C VAL A 17 -4.37 19.60 15.77
N TYR A 18 -3.61 19.93 16.84
CA TYR A 18 -2.26 19.41 17.04
C TYR A 18 -2.27 17.88 17.22
N GLY A 19 -3.19 17.34 18.05
CA GLY A 19 -3.35 15.90 18.23
C GLY A 19 -3.73 15.18 16.92
N GLY A 20 -4.65 15.73 16.14
CA GLY A 20 -5.01 15.22 14.82
C GLY A 20 -3.83 15.24 13.84
N TRP A 21 -3.03 16.30 13.87
CA TRP A 21 -1.82 16.38 13.05
C TRP A 21 -0.75 15.36 13.47
N GLN A 22 -0.54 15.14 14.76
CA GLN A 22 0.38 14.12 15.26
C GLN A 22 -0.06 12.69 14.88
N MET A 23 -1.36 12.48 14.80
CA MET A 23 -1.95 11.16 14.52
C MET A 23 -2.00 10.83 13.02
N PHE A 24 -2.29 11.81 12.16
CA PHE A 24 -2.57 11.63 10.73
C PHE A 24 -1.71 12.53 9.83
N GLY A 25 -0.60 13.05 10.34
CA GLY A 25 0.19 14.05 9.60
C GLY A 25 0.80 13.51 8.30
N ASP A 26 1.26 12.26 8.28
CA ASP A 26 1.85 11.63 7.11
C ASP A 26 0.76 11.34 6.06
N GLU A 27 -0.36 10.79 6.49
CA GLU A 27 -1.51 10.53 5.63
C GLU A 27 -2.06 11.82 5.01
N LEU A 28 -2.20 12.87 5.82
CA LEU A 28 -2.68 14.17 5.32
C LEU A 28 -1.70 14.83 4.33
N ARG A 29 -0.38 14.63 4.52
CA ARG A 29 0.64 15.08 3.56
C ARG A 29 0.54 14.29 2.26
N ALA A 30 0.40 12.96 2.33
CA ALA A 30 0.26 12.11 1.17
C ALA A 30 -1.00 12.46 0.35
N ILE A 31 -2.15 12.62 1.02
CA ILE A 31 -3.42 13.02 0.35
C ILE A 31 -3.28 14.36 -0.39
N LYS A 32 -2.50 15.31 0.10
CA LYS A 32 -2.26 16.59 -0.60
C LYS A 32 -1.50 16.40 -1.92
N THR A 33 -0.76 15.33 -2.08
CA THR A 33 -0.03 15.02 -3.32
C THR A 33 -0.86 14.18 -4.29
N LEU A 34 -1.99 13.61 -3.81
CA LEU A 34 -2.88 12.78 -4.61
C LEU A 34 -3.52 13.61 -5.74
N ARG A 35 -3.25 13.21 -6.97
CA ARG A 35 -3.77 13.88 -8.17
C ARG A 35 -3.92 12.92 -9.33
N MET A 36 -4.87 13.20 -10.19
CA MET A 36 -4.98 12.56 -11.49
C MET A 36 -3.95 13.18 -12.45
N VAL A 37 -3.08 12.36 -13.01
CA VAL A 37 -2.03 12.77 -13.98
C VAL A 37 -2.44 12.51 -15.42
N ARG A 38 -3.35 11.59 -15.62
CA ARG A 38 -3.96 11.21 -16.89
C ARG A 38 -5.35 10.66 -16.61
N GLU A 39 -6.21 10.60 -17.60
CA GLU A 39 -7.50 9.92 -17.46
C GLU A 39 -7.30 8.51 -16.85
N ARG A 40 -8.00 8.22 -15.77
CA ARG A 40 -7.94 6.96 -14.99
C ARG A 40 -6.57 6.64 -14.36
N VAL A 41 -5.63 7.57 -14.34
CA VAL A 41 -4.31 7.35 -13.73
C VAL A 41 -4.04 8.41 -12.69
N TYR A 42 -3.85 7.97 -11.47
CA TYR A 42 -3.52 8.79 -10.31
C TYR A 42 -2.06 8.61 -9.90
N THR A 43 -1.57 9.55 -9.11
CA THR A 43 -0.29 9.42 -8.41
C THR A 43 -0.35 10.12 -7.08
N PHE A 44 0.43 9.63 -6.13
CA PHE A 44 0.73 10.33 -4.88
C PHE A 44 2.09 9.90 -4.32
N ASP A 45 2.58 10.71 -3.37
CA ASP A 45 3.82 10.47 -2.63
C ASP A 45 3.48 10.21 -1.17
N TYR A 46 4.05 9.18 -0.59
CA TYR A 46 3.95 8.92 0.84
C TYR A 46 5.33 8.97 1.47
N HIS A 47 5.50 9.85 2.46
CA HIS A 47 6.72 10.00 3.26
C HIS A 47 6.41 9.65 4.70
N GLY A 48 7.19 8.76 5.30
CA GLY A 48 7.07 8.36 6.69
C GLY A 48 6.72 6.89 6.86
N ASP A 49 6.40 6.52 8.09
CA ASP A 49 6.04 5.16 8.46
C ASP A 49 4.56 4.89 8.11
N TYR A 50 4.33 3.91 7.26
CA TYR A 50 2.99 3.39 6.95
C TYR A 50 2.70 2.06 7.67
N GLY A 51 3.47 1.72 8.72
CA GLY A 51 3.20 0.58 9.59
C GLY A 51 3.56 -0.78 9.00
N PHE A 52 4.23 -0.86 7.86
CA PHE A 52 4.54 -2.15 7.24
C PHE A 52 5.53 -2.97 8.07
N LYS A 53 6.47 -2.33 8.75
CA LYS A 53 7.37 -2.98 9.70
C LYS A 53 6.60 -3.62 10.87
N ASP A 54 5.60 -2.94 11.39
CA ASP A 54 4.75 -3.47 12.46
C ASP A 54 3.86 -4.60 11.96
N PHE A 55 3.39 -4.53 10.70
CA PHE A 55 2.68 -5.63 10.03
C PHE A 55 3.55 -6.89 9.98
N LEU A 56 4.80 -6.78 9.58
CA LEU A 56 5.73 -7.91 9.57
C LEU A 56 6.03 -8.43 10.98
N ALA A 57 6.23 -7.54 11.95
CA ALA A 57 6.55 -7.89 13.34
C ALA A 57 5.43 -8.67 14.05
N GLN A 58 4.16 -8.45 13.67
CA GLN A 58 3.03 -9.22 14.21
C GLN A 58 2.80 -10.58 13.51
N GLY A 59 3.62 -10.95 12.52
CA GLY A 59 3.54 -12.22 11.80
C GLY A 59 2.84 -12.14 10.44
N GLY A 60 2.66 -10.91 9.90
CA GLY A 60 2.04 -10.69 8.60
C GLY A 60 0.55 -11.05 8.56
N ALA A 61 0.10 -11.61 7.43
CA ALA A 61 -1.28 -12.08 7.25
C ALA A 61 -1.35 -13.18 6.18
N LYS A 62 -2.09 -14.24 6.47
CA LYS A 62 -2.34 -15.38 5.57
C LYS A 62 -3.38 -15.10 4.50
N THR A 63 -4.24 -14.11 4.70
CA THR A 63 -5.35 -13.80 3.80
C THR A 63 -5.43 -12.32 3.50
N ASP A 64 -5.95 -11.97 2.32
CA ASP A 64 -6.21 -10.58 1.93
C ASP A 64 -7.18 -9.88 2.90
N ALA A 65 -8.17 -10.59 3.42
CA ALA A 65 -9.09 -10.03 4.40
C ALA A 65 -8.38 -9.63 5.70
N ALA A 66 -7.44 -10.45 6.20
CA ALA A 66 -6.65 -10.12 7.38
C ALA A 66 -5.71 -8.94 7.11
N MET A 67 -5.09 -8.90 5.94
CA MET A 67 -4.28 -7.76 5.51
C MET A 67 -5.11 -6.49 5.38
N ALA A 68 -6.27 -6.55 4.72
CA ALA A 68 -7.17 -5.41 4.59
C ALA A 68 -7.63 -4.88 5.95
N GLN A 69 -7.89 -5.76 6.92
CA GLN A 69 -8.23 -5.34 8.29
C GLN A 69 -7.06 -4.64 8.98
N TYR A 70 -5.82 -5.12 8.79
CA TYR A 70 -4.63 -4.42 9.30
C TYR A 70 -4.52 -3.02 8.71
N ILE A 71 -4.61 -2.90 7.38
CA ILE A 71 -4.53 -1.63 6.64
C ILE A 71 -5.60 -0.65 7.12
N ALA A 72 -6.85 -1.12 7.23
CA ALA A 72 -7.95 -0.31 7.72
C ALA A 72 -7.70 0.17 9.15
N ASN A 73 -7.22 -0.69 10.03
CA ASN A 73 -6.89 -0.33 11.41
C ASN A 73 -5.75 0.70 11.47
N PHE A 74 -4.70 0.52 10.68
CA PHE A 74 -3.57 1.44 10.64
C PHE A 74 -3.99 2.82 10.14
N LEU A 75 -4.59 2.90 8.95
CA LEU A 75 -4.98 4.17 8.32
C LEU A 75 -6.08 4.89 9.07
N SER A 76 -7.06 4.16 9.62
CA SER A 76 -8.16 4.76 10.37
C SER A 76 -7.91 4.84 11.88
N LYS A 77 -6.72 4.40 12.35
CA LYS A 77 -6.40 4.27 13.78
C LYS A 77 -7.47 3.45 14.52
N GLY A 78 -8.02 2.43 13.84
CA GLY A 78 -9.02 1.49 14.40
C GLY A 78 -10.50 1.87 14.22
N TYR A 79 -10.80 2.97 13.53
CA TYR A 79 -12.18 3.44 13.37
C TYR A 79 -12.97 2.77 12.23
N ILE A 80 -12.31 2.11 11.28
CA ILE A 80 -12.95 1.52 10.09
C ILE A 80 -12.66 0.02 10.03
N LYS A 81 -13.68 -0.77 9.65
CA LYS A 81 -13.56 -2.18 9.29
C LYS A 81 -13.86 -2.33 7.81
N THR A 82 -13.15 -3.24 7.13
CA THR A 82 -13.35 -3.48 5.69
C THR A 82 -13.37 -4.98 5.40
N ASP A 83 -14.10 -5.35 4.34
CA ASP A 83 -14.07 -6.67 3.73
C ASP A 83 -13.58 -6.47 2.29
N ALA A 84 -12.40 -7.01 1.97
CA ALA A 84 -11.82 -6.94 0.65
C ALA A 84 -11.78 -8.33 -0.01
N SER A 85 -11.97 -8.38 -1.33
CA SER A 85 -11.83 -9.58 -2.15
C SER A 85 -10.98 -9.27 -3.37
N THR A 86 -10.10 -10.18 -3.77
CA THR A 86 -9.25 -10.07 -4.95
C THR A 86 -9.89 -10.74 -6.16
N PRO A 87 -9.88 -10.10 -7.33
CA PRO A 87 -10.30 -10.65 -8.59
C PRO A 87 -9.14 -11.32 -9.37
N GLU A 88 -9.46 -12.07 -10.47
CA GLU A 88 -8.50 -12.80 -11.31
C GLU A 88 -7.86 -11.91 -12.40
N ALA A 89 -6.58 -12.14 -12.74
CA ALA A 89 -5.80 -11.37 -13.73
C ALA A 89 -4.86 -12.23 -14.57
N GLY A 90 -4.44 -11.70 -15.73
CA GLY A 90 -3.34 -12.19 -16.55
C GLY A 90 -2.21 -11.15 -16.65
N CYS A 91 -0.95 -11.58 -16.70
CA CYS A 91 0.18 -10.66 -16.68
C CYS A 91 1.38 -11.17 -17.47
N SER A 92 2.23 -10.23 -17.94
CA SER A 92 3.55 -10.55 -18.49
C SER A 92 4.58 -9.47 -18.14
N THR A 93 5.86 -9.87 -17.99
CA THR A 93 6.94 -8.94 -17.71
C THR A 93 8.13 -9.17 -18.63
N ILE A 94 8.88 -8.11 -18.90
CA ILE A 94 10.16 -8.15 -19.61
C ILE A 94 11.15 -7.26 -18.86
N ALA A 95 12.32 -7.83 -18.55
CA ALA A 95 13.46 -7.08 -18.03
C ALA A 95 14.64 -7.19 -19.00
N SER A 96 15.14 -6.08 -19.50
CA SER A 96 16.28 -6.02 -20.43
C SER A 96 16.91 -4.63 -20.44
N ASN A 97 18.25 -4.55 -20.50
CA ASN A 97 19.00 -3.31 -20.68
C ASN A 97 18.60 -2.18 -19.69
N ASN A 98 18.49 -2.50 -18.42
CA ASN A 98 18.03 -1.58 -17.35
C ASN A 98 16.60 -1.06 -17.55
N LEU A 99 15.78 -1.76 -18.32
CA LEU A 99 14.36 -1.52 -18.47
C LEU A 99 13.59 -2.67 -17.84
N PHE A 100 12.57 -2.32 -17.07
CA PHE A 100 11.56 -3.24 -16.56
C PHE A 100 10.21 -2.80 -17.12
N CYS A 101 9.55 -3.70 -17.83
CA CYS A 101 8.24 -3.46 -18.43
C CYS A 101 7.28 -4.55 -17.97
N ARG A 102 6.04 -4.15 -17.71
CA ARG A 102 4.95 -5.07 -17.36
C ARG A 102 3.72 -4.77 -18.22
N ASN A 103 3.07 -5.82 -18.68
CA ASN A 103 1.68 -5.78 -19.12
C ASN A 103 0.79 -6.32 -18.00
N PHE A 104 -0.28 -5.60 -17.71
CA PHE A 104 -1.23 -5.91 -16.67
C PHE A 104 -2.61 -6.07 -17.30
N ASP A 105 -2.98 -7.34 -17.55
CA ASP A 105 -4.25 -7.69 -18.16
C ASP A 105 -5.30 -7.89 -17.06
N TRP A 106 -6.18 -6.90 -16.94
CA TRP A 106 -7.22 -6.87 -15.93
C TRP A 106 -8.56 -6.51 -16.55
N GLU A 107 -9.61 -7.29 -16.28
CA GLU A 107 -10.92 -7.07 -16.86
C GLU A 107 -11.63 -5.81 -16.33
N SER A 108 -11.23 -5.32 -15.17
CA SER A 108 -11.84 -4.15 -14.58
C SER A 108 -11.36 -2.85 -15.25
N LYS A 109 -12.30 -1.98 -15.64
CA LYS A 109 -12.01 -0.63 -16.11
C LYS A 109 -11.69 0.35 -14.96
N SER A 110 -11.14 -0.13 -13.88
CA SER A 110 -10.80 0.64 -12.69
C SER A 110 -9.78 1.75 -12.97
N GLN A 111 -9.63 2.60 -11.99
CA GLN A 111 -8.59 3.61 -11.93
C GLN A 111 -7.27 2.97 -11.52
N TYR A 112 -6.18 3.41 -12.11
CA TYR A 112 -4.81 2.99 -11.76
C TYR A 112 -4.10 4.06 -10.95
N VAL A 113 -3.12 3.64 -10.17
CA VAL A 113 -2.33 4.56 -9.37
C VAL A 113 -0.86 4.19 -9.40
N VAL A 114 -0.02 5.22 -9.55
CA VAL A 114 1.43 5.16 -9.40
C VAL A 114 1.77 5.78 -8.05
N VAL A 115 2.35 4.99 -7.17
CA VAL A 115 2.70 5.39 -5.82
C VAL A 115 4.20 5.52 -5.70
N ARG A 116 4.67 6.62 -5.12
CA ARG A 116 6.06 6.75 -4.66
C ARG A 116 6.06 6.70 -3.14
N THR A 117 6.83 5.78 -2.58
CA THR A 117 7.00 5.63 -1.14
C THR A 117 8.42 5.98 -0.71
N PHE A 118 8.51 6.61 0.44
CA PHE A 118 9.77 6.99 1.09
C PHE A 118 9.67 6.56 2.56
N PRO A 119 9.74 5.23 2.84
CA PRO A 119 9.54 4.69 4.17
C PRO A 119 10.70 5.04 5.09
N GLU A 120 10.40 5.24 6.37
CA GLU A 120 11.43 5.41 7.38
C GLU A 120 12.14 4.07 7.64
N GLY A 121 13.45 4.02 7.37
CA GLY A 121 14.27 2.81 7.54
C GLY A 121 14.11 1.75 6.46
N GLY A 122 13.53 2.09 5.31
CA GLY A 122 13.45 1.27 4.10
C GLY A 122 13.88 2.03 2.86
N TYR A 123 13.89 1.37 1.71
CA TYR A 123 14.24 1.97 0.42
C TYR A 123 13.07 2.74 -0.19
N ALA A 124 13.37 3.88 -0.80
CA ALA A 124 12.39 4.58 -1.62
C ALA A 124 12.01 3.72 -2.83
N SER A 125 10.73 3.75 -3.21
CA SER A 125 10.25 2.95 -4.34
C SER A 125 9.16 3.65 -5.14
N ILE A 126 8.96 3.17 -6.37
CA ILE A 126 7.80 3.46 -7.21
C ILE A 126 7.08 2.15 -7.47
N SER A 127 5.78 2.13 -7.31
CA SER A 127 4.95 0.95 -7.53
C SER A 127 3.66 1.31 -8.25
N THR A 128 3.03 0.32 -8.90
CA THR A 128 1.74 0.49 -9.54
C THR A 128 0.72 -0.52 -9.02
N THR A 129 -0.54 -0.10 -9.01
CA THR A 129 -1.69 -0.94 -8.66
C THR A 129 -2.98 -0.32 -9.18
N GLY A 130 -4.12 -0.97 -8.94
CA GLY A 130 -5.45 -0.47 -9.28
C GLY A 130 -6.34 -0.31 -8.05
N PHE A 131 -7.18 0.71 -8.03
CA PHE A 131 -8.16 0.89 -6.95
C PHE A 131 -9.25 -0.19 -6.94
N ALA A 132 -9.39 -0.99 -8.02
CA ALA A 132 -10.25 -2.17 -8.03
C ALA A 132 -9.89 -3.18 -6.93
N PHE A 133 -8.60 -3.28 -6.56
CA PHE A 133 -8.13 -4.15 -5.48
C PHE A 133 -8.62 -3.70 -4.08
N LEU A 134 -9.11 -2.47 -3.99
CA LEU A 134 -9.83 -1.97 -2.81
C LEU A 134 -11.36 -2.12 -2.94
N GLY A 135 -11.85 -2.82 -3.98
CA GLY A 135 -13.28 -2.93 -4.28
C GLY A 135 -13.90 -1.67 -4.88
N MET A 136 -13.09 -0.71 -5.36
CA MET A 136 -13.57 0.55 -5.91
C MET A 136 -13.89 0.40 -7.39
N GLY A 137 -15.12 0.78 -7.79
CA GLY A 137 -15.59 0.72 -9.16
C GLY A 137 -15.05 1.83 -10.07
N GLU A 138 -15.46 1.79 -11.35
CA GLU A 138 -15.01 2.72 -12.40
C GLU A 138 -15.28 4.19 -12.09
N GLU A 139 -16.40 4.49 -11.42
CA GLU A 139 -16.85 5.85 -11.13
C GLU A 139 -16.22 6.43 -9.84
N TRP A 140 -15.43 5.64 -9.13
CA TRP A 140 -14.80 6.10 -7.91
C TRP A 140 -13.56 6.94 -8.22
N HIS A 141 -13.56 8.18 -7.73
CA HIS A 141 -12.47 9.13 -7.91
C HIS A 141 -11.98 9.67 -6.56
N PRO A 142 -10.81 9.26 -6.09
CA PRO A 142 -10.28 9.77 -4.83
C PRO A 142 -9.82 11.22 -5.00
N ILE A 143 -10.55 12.17 -4.43
CA ILE A 143 -10.21 13.59 -4.57
C ILE A 143 -9.74 14.18 -3.24
N ALA A 144 -10.39 13.87 -2.14
CA ALA A 144 -10.07 14.43 -0.82
C ALA A 144 -10.81 13.70 0.32
N GLY A 145 -10.46 14.01 1.57
CA GLY A 145 -11.17 13.50 2.74
C GLY A 145 -11.04 11.99 2.91
N MET A 146 -12.14 11.31 3.19
CA MET A 146 -12.17 9.85 3.43
C MET A 146 -11.75 9.05 2.20
N ASP A 147 -12.10 9.49 0.99
CA ASP A 147 -11.67 8.83 -0.24
C ASP A 147 -10.15 8.92 -0.43
N GLY A 148 -9.55 10.04 -0.05
CA GLY A 148 -8.10 10.18 -0.01
C GLY A 148 -7.44 9.22 0.97
N MET A 149 -8.00 9.05 2.17
CA MET A 149 -7.51 8.07 3.15
C MET A 149 -7.64 6.64 2.62
N THR A 150 -8.77 6.30 2.01
CA THR A 150 -8.98 4.99 1.37
C THR A 150 -7.97 4.74 0.26
N ALA A 151 -7.66 5.76 -0.55
CA ALA A 151 -6.67 5.65 -1.62
C ALA A 151 -5.26 5.30 -1.10
N LEU A 152 -4.89 5.71 0.11
CA LEU A 152 -3.59 5.38 0.69
C LEU A 152 -3.41 3.88 0.99
N ALA A 153 -4.50 3.12 1.11
CA ALA A 153 -4.44 1.68 1.32
C ALA A 153 -3.67 0.94 0.21
N VAL A 154 -3.59 1.50 -0.99
CA VAL A 154 -2.87 0.90 -2.13
C VAL A 154 -1.35 0.81 -1.92
N ILE A 155 -0.78 1.52 -0.94
CA ILE A 155 0.64 1.40 -0.57
C ILE A 155 0.99 -0.05 -0.22
N TYR A 156 0.07 -0.76 0.40
CA TYR A 156 0.26 -2.13 0.89
C TYR A 156 -0.01 -3.20 -0.17
N ILE A 157 -0.60 -2.83 -1.31
CA ILE A 157 -1.01 -3.77 -2.37
C ILE A 157 -0.37 -3.43 -3.72
N PRO A 158 0.97 -3.25 -3.79
CA PRO A 158 1.64 -3.09 -5.07
C PRO A 158 1.52 -4.35 -5.91
N MET A 159 1.27 -4.21 -7.20
CA MET A 159 1.28 -5.30 -8.18
C MET A 159 2.63 -5.43 -8.87
N ASP A 160 3.39 -4.35 -8.89
CA ASP A 160 4.76 -4.27 -9.39
C ASP A 160 5.46 -3.06 -8.78
N GLY A 161 6.76 -2.98 -8.99
CA GLY A 161 7.52 -1.81 -8.61
C GLY A 161 9.02 -1.94 -8.84
N LEU A 162 9.68 -0.84 -8.54
CA LEU A 162 11.11 -0.64 -8.60
C LEU A 162 11.54 0.16 -7.37
N ASN A 163 12.56 -0.29 -6.65
CA ASN A 163 13.14 0.49 -5.57
C ASN A 163 14.40 1.26 -6.00
N GLU A 164 14.88 2.16 -5.15
CA GLU A 164 16.05 2.99 -5.42
C GLU A 164 17.35 2.22 -5.58
N MET A 165 17.40 0.97 -5.11
CA MET A 165 18.55 0.07 -5.29
C MET A 165 18.53 -0.63 -6.66
N GLY A 166 17.49 -0.42 -7.47
CA GLY A 166 17.33 -1.02 -8.79
C GLY A 166 16.67 -2.40 -8.78
N VAL A 167 16.13 -2.85 -7.67
CA VAL A 167 15.38 -4.12 -7.58
C VAL A 167 13.99 -3.89 -8.15
N CYS A 168 13.65 -4.68 -9.18
CA CYS A 168 12.31 -4.73 -9.78
C CYS A 168 11.60 -6.01 -9.36
N ILE A 169 10.31 -5.91 -9.09
CA ILE A 169 9.46 -7.06 -8.76
C ILE A 169 8.06 -6.86 -9.34
N SER A 170 7.41 -7.95 -9.72
CA SER A 170 6.00 -7.93 -10.13
C SER A 170 5.30 -9.24 -9.79
N ASP A 171 4.01 -9.15 -9.55
CA ASP A 171 3.11 -10.28 -9.49
C ASP A 171 2.72 -10.72 -10.92
N LEU A 172 2.73 -12.04 -11.16
CA LEU A 172 2.30 -12.68 -12.41
C LEU A 172 1.37 -13.83 -12.06
N VAL A 173 0.13 -13.75 -12.54
CA VAL A 173 -0.85 -14.83 -12.31
C VAL A 173 -0.54 -16.02 -13.23
N GLU A 174 -0.45 -17.21 -12.64
CA GLU A 174 -0.40 -18.49 -13.32
C GLU A 174 -1.73 -19.23 -13.10
N ILE A 175 -2.57 -19.27 -14.15
CA ILE A 175 -3.93 -19.79 -14.06
C ILE A 175 -3.96 -21.32 -13.88
N ASP A 176 -3.00 -22.03 -14.49
CA ASP A 176 -2.92 -23.49 -14.44
C ASP A 176 -1.94 -24.02 -13.39
N GLY A 177 -1.32 -23.12 -12.63
CA GLY A 177 -0.34 -23.45 -11.61
C GLY A 177 -0.98 -24.11 -10.38
N SER A 178 -0.58 -25.34 -10.06
CA SER A 178 -0.84 -25.89 -8.74
C SER A 178 0.19 -25.33 -7.77
N THR A 179 -0.16 -24.32 -6.99
CA THR A 179 0.70 -23.85 -5.91
C THR A 179 0.56 -24.79 -4.71
N SER A 180 1.61 -25.52 -4.38
CA SER A 180 1.75 -26.02 -3.01
C SER A 180 2.21 -24.84 -2.16
N VAL A 181 1.30 -24.23 -1.46
CA VAL A 181 1.66 -23.20 -0.49
C VAL A 181 2.21 -23.89 0.73
N PRO A 182 3.48 -23.68 1.11
CA PRO A 182 4.01 -24.23 2.33
C PRO A 182 3.28 -23.58 3.52
N ASP A 183 2.68 -24.39 4.37
CA ASP A 183 2.09 -23.96 5.63
C ASP A 183 3.01 -24.45 6.76
N THR A 184 4.03 -23.66 7.06
CA THR A 184 5.04 -23.99 8.05
C THR A 184 4.89 -23.14 9.32
N GLU A 185 5.86 -23.11 10.19
CA GLU A 185 5.86 -22.25 11.37
C GLU A 185 6.39 -20.82 11.09
N LYS A 186 6.63 -20.47 9.81
CA LYS A 186 7.04 -19.13 9.42
C LYS A 186 5.85 -18.17 9.49
N ALA A 187 6.16 -16.88 9.55
CA ALA A 187 5.12 -15.85 9.41
C ALA A 187 4.52 -15.87 7.99
N ASP A 188 3.23 -15.53 7.90
CA ASP A 188 2.47 -15.58 6.66
C ASP A 188 2.47 -14.23 5.94
N LEU A 189 2.64 -14.24 4.61
CA LEU A 189 2.47 -13.05 3.78
C LEU A 189 1.55 -13.35 2.59
N THR A 190 0.70 -12.38 2.26
CA THR A 190 0.05 -12.35 0.95
C THR A 190 1.05 -11.97 -0.13
N ILE A 191 0.79 -12.35 -1.39
CA ILE A 191 1.67 -12.02 -2.52
C ILE A 191 1.97 -10.51 -2.60
N VAL A 192 0.96 -9.68 -2.44
CA VAL A 192 1.14 -8.20 -2.49
C VAL A 192 1.99 -7.67 -1.34
N ALA A 193 1.89 -8.26 -0.15
CA ALA A 193 2.77 -7.94 0.97
C ALA A 193 4.21 -8.39 0.72
N ALA A 194 4.41 -9.52 0.05
CA ALA A 194 5.73 -9.99 -0.37
C ALA A 194 6.39 -9.02 -1.38
N ILE A 195 5.62 -8.45 -2.32
CA ILE A 195 6.13 -7.39 -3.20
C ILE A 195 6.55 -6.16 -2.38
N ARG A 196 5.73 -5.72 -1.42
CA ARG A 196 6.05 -4.59 -0.55
C ARG A 196 7.31 -4.85 0.27
N LEU A 197 7.47 -6.05 0.82
CA LEU A 197 8.68 -6.47 1.55
C LEU A 197 9.95 -6.29 0.70
N VAL A 198 9.93 -6.77 -0.54
CA VAL A 198 11.08 -6.65 -1.46
C VAL A 198 11.36 -5.21 -1.80
N LEU A 199 10.33 -4.41 -2.11
CA LEU A 199 10.51 -3.00 -2.46
C LEU A 199 11.10 -2.19 -1.30
N ASP A 200 10.71 -2.48 -0.06
CA ASP A 200 11.17 -1.72 1.09
C ASP A 200 12.57 -2.15 1.58
N TYR A 201 12.94 -3.43 1.42
CA TYR A 201 14.09 -3.94 2.15
C TYR A 201 15.13 -4.68 1.31
N ALA A 202 14.89 -5.02 0.06
CA ALA A 202 15.87 -5.71 -0.77
C ALA A 202 16.78 -4.72 -1.52
N LYS A 203 18.10 -4.87 -1.36
CA LYS A 203 19.09 -4.10 -2.11
C LYS A 203 19.46 -4.74 -3.45
N ASP A 204 19.22 -6.05 -3.58
CA ASP A 204 19.52 -6.85 -4.78
C ASP A 204 18.62 -8.09 -4.82
N THR A 205 18.72 -8.88 -5.89
CA THR A 205 17.91 -10.08 -6.08
C THR A 205 18.20 -11.17 -5.07
N ASP A 206 19.45 -11.33 -4.64
CA ASP A 206 19.83 -12.36 -3.66
C ASP A 206 19.23 -12.07 -2.28
N GLU A 207 19.22 -10.78 -1.89
CA GLU A 207 18.58 -10.33 -0.67
C GLU A 207 17.04 -10.47 -0.78
N ALA A 208 16.44 -10.17 -1.93
CA ALA A 208 15.01 -10.38 -2.15
C ALA A 208 14.62 -11.85 -1.93
N VAL A 209 15.37 -12.80 -2.52
CA VAL A 209 15.14 -14.24 -2.32
C VAL A 209 15.32 -14.62 -0.85
N THR A 210 16.33 -14.07 -0.18
CA THR A 210 16.59 -14.34 1.24
C THR A 210 15.45 -13.84 2.12
N LEU A 211 14.94 -12.63 1.87
CA LEU A 211 13.80 -12.06 2.59
C LEU A 211 12.53 -12.90 2.39
N LEU A 212 12.19 -13.20 1.14
CA LEU A 212 11.00 -14.00 0.81
C LEU A 212 11.05 -15.40 1.42
N SER A 213 12.24 -16.01 1.53
CA SER A 213 12.41 -17.34 2.12
C SER A 213 12.07 -17.41 3.61
N GLN A 214 11.93 -16.29 4.30
CA GLN A 214 11.59 -16.21 5.72
C GLN A 214 10.09 -16.32 6.00
N TYR A 215 9.26 -16.31 4.95
CA TYR A 215 7.81 -16.29 5.05
C TYR A 215 7.16 -17.44 4.28
N ASP A 216 5.98 -17.81 4.70
CA ASP A 216 5.04 -18.60 3.89
C ASP A 216 4.19 -17.61 3.07
N ILE A 217 4.21 -17.76 1.74
CA ILE A 217 3.55 -16.81 0.82
C ILE A 217 2.30 -17.46 0.26
N PHE A 218 1.14 -16.79 0.43
CA PHE A 218 -0.21 -17.26 0.07
C PHE A 218 -0.86 -16.38 -0.99
#